data_8da72931ce4b006c2cee597a7c5d6437
#
_entry.id   8da72931ce4b006c2cee597a7c5d6437
#
_cell.length_a   1.000
_cell.length_b   1.000
_cell.length_c   1.000
_cell.angle_alpha   90.00
_cell.angle_beta   90.00
_cell.angle_gamma   90.00
#
_symmetry.space_group_name_H-M   'P 1'
#
loop_
_entity.id
_entity.type
_entity.pdbx_description
1 polymer ?
#
loop_
_entity_poly.entity_id
_entity_poly.type
_entity_poly.pdbx_seq_one_letter_code
_entity_poly.pdbx_strand_id
1 'polypeptide(L)'
;MTIVYKVKDGLYVNLTNRCPCACRFCIRGNGEGAYGSDPLWLEREPTRQEVIDAIESADPLSYSEVVFCGYGEPTERLDDLVEIAHFLKDKYPSLPVRLNTNGLADLIAGEPTAARLKGCVDAVSVSLNASTRQRYCEICRPRFGAESYDAMLRFTSEVRRFVPEVVMSIVATPATPESEVSACREICERLGVKLRVRTYIK
;
A
#
# COMPACT_ATOMS: atom_id res chain seq x y z
N MET A 1 -3.44 4.68 -20.45
CA MET A 1 -2.82 4.78 -19.10
C MET A 1 -3.85 4.37 -18.07
N THR A 2 -3.57 3.36 -17.23
CA THR A 2 -4.52 2.78 -16.26
C THR A 2 -4.37 3.47 -14.90
N ILE A 3 -5.19 4.49 -14.65
CA ILE A 3 -5.21 5.25 -13.39
C ILE A 3 -6.03 4.51 -12.33
N VAL A 4 -7.19 3.99 -12.71
CA VAL A 4 -8.05 3.19 -11.82
C VAL A 4 -8.29 1.82 -12.41
N TYR A 5 -8.44 0.80 -11.56
CA TYR A 5 -8.72 -0.57 -11.97
C TYR A 5 -9.48 -1.32 -10.89
N LYS A 6 -10.22 -2.35 -11.30
CA LYS A 6 -11.02 -3.16 -10.38
C LYS A 6 -10.21 -4.34 -9.86
N VAL A 7 -10.24 -4.58 -8.55
CA VAL A 7 -9.80 -5.83 -7.94
C VAL A 7 -10.90 -6.33 -7.03
N LYS A 8 -11.52 -7.44 -7.38
CA LYS A 8 -12.73 -7.98 -6.72
C LYS A 8 -13.84 -6.92 -6.69
N ASP A 9 -14.20 -6.44 -5.50
CA ASP A 9 -15.22 -5.44 -5.22
C ASP A 9 -14.66 -4.04 -4.89
N GLY A 10 -13.33 -3.87 -4.95
CA GLY A 10 -12.66 -2.60 -4.69
C GLY A 10 -12.23 -1.87 -5.96
N LEU A 11 -12.27 -0.52 -5.91
CA LEU A 11 -11.69 0.37 -6.91
C LEU A 11 -10.27 0.75 -6.49
N TYR A 12 -9.27 0.34 -7.28
CA TYR A 12 -7.85 0.57 -7.00
C TYR A 12 -7.33 1.76 -7.79
N VAL A 13 -6.50 2.59 -7.12
CA VAL A 13 -5.95 3.83 -7.67
C VAL A 13 -4.43 3.72 -7.79
N ASN A 14 -3.93 3.85 -9.01
CA ASN A 14 -2.52 3.78 -9.39
C ASN A 14 -1.97 5.19 -9.59
N LEU A 15 -1.23 5.71 -8.61
CA LEU A 15 -0.76 7.10 -8.61
C LEU A 15 0.58 7.31 -9.29
N THR A 16 1.46 6.29 -9.29
CA THR A 16 2.86 6.46 -9.68
C THR A 16 3.51 5.13 -10.03
N ASN A 17 4.57 5.17 -10.84
CA ASN A 17 5.47 4.04 -11.05
C ASN A 17 6.64 4.03 -10.06
N ARG A 18 6.86 5.13 -9.30
CA ARG A 18 7.97 5.25 -8.34
C ARG A 18 7.73 4.35 -7.13
N CYS A 19 8.77 3.64 -6.71
CA CYS A 19 8.76 2.82 -5.51
C CYS A 19 10.18 2.72 -4.97
N PRO A 20 10.41 2.91 -3.67
CA PRO A 20 11.73 2.78 -3.06
C PRO A 20 12.19 1.33 -2.93
N CYS A 21 11.34 0.35 -3.28
CA CYS A 21 11.63 -1.08 -3.19
C CYS A 21 11.70 -1.75 -4.57
N ALA A 22 12.56 -2.77 -4.68
CA ALA A 22 12.68 -3.65 -5.84
C ALA A 22 12.42 -5.10 -5.45
N CYS A 23 11.21 -5.37 -4.91
CA CYS A 23 10.84 -6.66 -4.35
C CYS A 23 10.93 -7.79 -5.38
N ARG A 24 11.50 -8.94 -4.97
CA ARG A 24 11.64 -10.14 -5.82
C ARG A 24 10.30 -10.73 -6.27
N PHE A 25 9.24 -10.48 -5.50
CA PHE A 25 7.88 -10.98 -5.73
C PHE A 25 6.95 -9.88 -6.25
N CYS A 26 7.50 -8.75 -6.74
CA CYS A 26 6.69 -7.64 -7.20
C CYS A 26 5.96 -7.99 -8.50
N ILE A 27 4.65 -7.79 -8.52
CA ILE A 27 3.80 -8.10 -9.68
C ILE A 27 4.17 -7.27 -10.94
N ARG A 28 4.92 -6.18 -10.77
CA ARG A 28 5.47 -5.40 -11.89
C ARG A 28 6.30 -6.22 -12.88
N GLY A 29 6.92 -7.31 -12.38
CA GLY A 29 7.76 -8.18 -13.19
C GLY A 29 6.98 -9.12 -14.12
N ASN A 30 5.68 -9.26 -13.95
CA ASN A 30 4.88 -10.22 -14.70
C ASN A 30 4.47 -9.70 -16.09
N GLY A 31 4.65 -8.41 -16.39
CA GLY A 31 4.32 -7.80 -17.70
C GLY A 31 2.82 -7.65 -18.00
N GLU A 32 1.99 -8.37 -17.27
CA GLU A 32 0.53 -8.34 -17.33
C GLU A 32 -0.03 -7.51 -16.16
N GLY A 33 -1.22 -6.94 -16.32
CA GLY A 33 -1.85 -6.15 -15.26
C GLY A 33 -2.09 -6.93 -13.97
N ALA A 34 -2.53 -6.26 -12.93
CA ALA A 34 -2.87 -6.87 -11.65
C ALA A 34 -4.28 -7.47 -11.69
N TYR A 35 -4.43 -8.76 -11.37
CA TYR A 35 -5.74 -9.42 -11.26
C TYR A 35 -6.61 -9.33 -12.52
N GLY A 36 -6.01 -9.38 -13.70
CA GLY A 36 -6.71 -9.30 -14.98
C GLY A 36 -7.02 -7.86 -15.45
N SER A 37 -6.45 -6.87 -14.81
CA SER A 37 -6.48 -5.50 -15.33
C SER A 37 -5.55 -5.32 -16.53
N ASP A 38 -5.71 -4.21 -17.24
CA ASP A 38 -4.69 -3.74 -18.19
C ASP A 38 -3.36 -3.49 -17.46
N PRO A 39 -2.22 -3.44 -18.16
CA PRO A 39 -0.93 -3.08 -17.57
C PRO A 39 -1.00 -1.77 -16.80
N LEU A 40 -0.46 -1.76 -15.58
CA LEU A 40 -0.50 -0.62 -14.68
C LEU A 40 0.68 0.34 -14.86
N TRP A 41 1.55 0.13 -15.84
CA TRP A 41 2.61 1.08 -16.15
C TRP A 41 1.99 2.39 -16.67
N LEU A 42 2.23 3.45 -15.91
CA LEU A 42 1.82 4.79 -16.30
C LEU A 42 2.83 5.36 -17.31
N GLU A 43 2.36 5.96 -18.38
CA GLU A 43 3.20 6.68 -19.36
C GLU A 43 3.83 7.93 -18.74
N ARG A 44 3.09 8.56 -17.85
CA ARG A 44 3.50 9.66 -16.96
C ARG A 44 2.70 9.60 -15.66
N GLU A 45 3.12 10.34 -14.67
CA GLU A 45 2.29 10.51 -13.47
C GLU A 45 1.04 11.33 -13.81
N PRO A 46 -0.18 10.84 -13.45
CA PRO A 46 -1.41 11.59 -13.65
C PRO A 46 -1.43 12.81 -12.72
N THR A 47 -2.04 13.90 -13.15
CA THR A 47 -2.36 15.01 -12.25
C THR A 47 -3.41 14.57 -11.23
N ARG A 48 -3.52 15.30 -10.12
CA ARG A 48 -4.55 15.05 -9.11
C ARG A 48 -5.95 15.06 -9.72
N GLN A 49 -6.24 16.04 -10.59
CA GLN A 49 -7.54 16.15 -11.23
C GLN A 49 -7.84 14.95 -12.13
N GLU A 50 -6.87 14.48 -12.91
CA GLU A 50 -7.04 13.28 -13.74
C GLU A 50 -7.35 12.02 -12.90
N VAL A 51 -6.78 11.93 -11.68
CA VAL A 51 -7.09 10.83 -10.77
C VAL A 51 -8.52 10.96 -10.23
N ILE A 52 -8.93 12.15 -9.84
CA ILE A 52 -10.30 12.42 -9.37
C ILE A 52 -11.30 12.10 -10.49
N ASP A 53 -11.08 12.61 -11.69
CA ASP A 53 -11.96 12.37 -12.84
C ASP A 53 -12.07 10.88 -13.18
N ALA A 54 -10.96 10.15 -13.11
CA ALA A 54 -10.94 8.70 -13.32
C ALA A 54 -11.73 7.94 -12.25
N ILE A 55 -11.60 8.33 -10.98
CA ILE A 55 -12.38 7.73 -9.88
C ILE A 55 -13.87 8.00 -10.08
N GLU A 56 -14.26 9.25 -10.39
CA GLU A 56 -15.66 9.62 -10.61
C GLU A 56 -16.26 8.91 -11.82
N SER A 57 -15.51 8.82 -12.92
CA SER A 57 -15.95 8.12 -14.13
C SER A 57 -16.17 6.62 -13.92
N ALA A 58 -15.49 6.03 -12.91
CA ALA A 58 -15.66 4.63 -12.54
C ALA A 58 -16.89 4.36 -11.64
N ASP A 59 -17.67 5.38 -11.27
CA ASP A 59 -18.78 5.29 -10.29
C ASP A 59 -18.33 4.64 -8.96
N PRO A 60 -17.60 5.38 -8.12
CA PRO A 60 -16.95 4.82 -6.92
C PRO A 60 -17.93 4.20 -5.92
N LEU A 61 -19.21 4.60 -5.93
CA LEU A 61 -20.24 4.01 -5.05
C LEU A 61 -20.68 2.60 -5.48
N SER A 62 -20.29 2.16 -6.68
CA SER A 62 -20.49 0.77 -7.12
C SER A 62 -19.47 -0.20 -6.53
N TYR A 63 -18.48 0.30 -5.77
CA TYR A 63 -17.42 -0.48 -5.12
C TYR A 63 -17.55 -0.45 -3.61
N SER A 64 -17.00 -1.46 -2.95
CA SER A 64 -16.98 -1.56 -1.48
C SER A 64 -15.98 -0.62 -0.81
N GLU A 65 -14.94 -0.22 -1.52
CA GLU A 65 -13.86 0.65 -1.03
C GLU A 65 -13.06 1.26 -2.19
N VAL A 66 -12.36 2.36 -1.92
CA VAL A 66 -11.29 2.89 -2.79
C VAL A 66 -9.94 2.56 -2.17
N VAL A 67 -9.01 2.02 -2.96
CA VAL A 67 -7.71 1.53 -2.47
C VAL A 67 -6.58 2.21 -3.22
N PHE A 68 -5.79 3.01 -2.54
CA PHE A 68 -4.53 3.51 -3.10
C PHE A 68 -3.52 2.37 -3.16
N CYS A 69 -3.27 1.86 -4.36
CA CYS A 69 -2.39 0.74 -4.64
C CYS A 69 -2.14 0.66 -6.14
N GLY A 70 -0.91 0.41 -6.55
CA GLY A 70 -0.54 0.28 -7.96
C GLY A 70 0.81 -0.39 -8.13
N TYR A 71 1.48 -0.14 -9.25
CA TYR A 71 2.83 -0.62 -9.48
C TYR A 71 3.87 0.14 -8.66
N GLY A 72 3.61 1.42 -8.35
CA GLY A 72 4.42 2.22 -7.45
C GLY A 72 3.97 2.14 -6.00
N GLU A 73 4.70 2.84 -5.16
CA GLU A 73 4.34 3.11 -3.77
C GLU A 73 3.50 4.39 -3.70
N PRO A 74 2.24 4.34 -3.25
CA PRO A 74 1.37 5.51 -3.25
C PRO A 74 1.93 6.70 -2.45
N THR A 75 2.69 6.44 -1.39
CA THR A 75 3.28 7.48 -0.53
C THR A 75 4.45 8.24 -1.17
N GLU A 76 4.94 7.83 -2.35
CA GLU A 76 5.81 8.66 -3.21
C GLU A 76 5.09 9.93 -3.69
N ARG A 77 3.76 9.94 -3.61
CA ARG A 77 2.88 11.08 -3.93
C ARG A 77 1.93 11.35 -2.76
N LEU A 78 2.48 11.46 -1.56
CA LEU A 78 1.68 11.57 -0.33
C LEU A 78 0.76 12.80 -0.32
N ASP A 79 1.20 13.95 -0.86
CA ASP A 79 0.39 15.17 -0.94
C ASP A 79 -0.86 14.95 -1.77
N ASP A 80 -0.70 14.39 -2.98
CA ASP A 80 -1.83 14.10 -3.86
C ASP A 80 -2.73 13.03 -3.27
N LEU A 81 -2.15 11.96 -2.66
CA LEU A 81 -2.91 10.91 -1.99
C LEU A 81 -3.82 11.50 -0.91
N VAL A 82 -3.28 12.32 -0.02
CA VAL A 82 -4.03 12.92 1.10
C VAL A 82 -5.15 13.82 0.60
N GLU A 83 -4.89 14.65 -0.41
CA GLU A 83 -5.92 15.54 -0.95
C GLU A 83 -7.03 14.79 -1.70
N ILE A 84 -6.67 13.76 -2.48
CA ILE A 84 -7.67 12.89 -3.13
C ILE A 84 -8.49 12.13 -2.08
N ALA A 85 -7.85 11.63 -1.02
CA ALA A 85 -8.52 10.95 0.06
C ALA A 85 -9.50 11.86 0.81
N HIS A 86 -9.13 13.11 1.09
CA HIS A 86 -10.05 14.12 1.64
C HIS A 86 -11.22 14.39 0.71
N PHE A 87 -10.96 14.62 -0.58
CA PHE A 87 -12.03 14.78 -1.58
C PHE A 87 -13.02 13.61 -1.53
N LEU A 88 -12.52 12.37 -1.45
CA LEU A 88 -13.37 11.17 -1.35
C LEU A 88 -14.20 11.18 -0.06
N LYS A 89 -13.63 11.53 1.08
CA LYS A 89 -14.35 11.59 2.36
C LYS A 89 -15.39 12.70 2.38
N ASP A 90 -15.12 13.84 1.76
CA ASP A 90 -16.06 14.95 1.68
C ASP A 90 -17.23 14.63 0.76
N LYS A 91 -16.97 14.04 -0.41
CA LYS A 91 -18.00 13.77 -1.42
C LYS A 91 -18.74 12.43 -1.19
N TYR A 92 -18.02 11.43 -0.67
CA TYR A 92 -18.52 10.06 -0.46
C TYR A 92 -18.22 9.57 0.98
N PRO A 93 -18.79 10.19 2.02
CA PRO A 93 -18.36 9.97 3.42
C PRO A 93 -18.52 8.52 3.92
N SER A 94 -19.43 7.75 3.31
CA SER A 94 -19.65 6.34 3.66
C SER A 94 -18.72 5.37 2.91
N LEU A 95 -17.97 5.84 1.89
CA LEU A 95 -17.07 5.00 1.11
C LEU A 95 -15.73 4.85 1.84
N PRO A 96 -15.35 3.62 2.21
CA PRO A 96 -14.05 3.39 2.85
C PRO A 96 -12.88 3.71 1.92
N VAL A 97 -11.85 4.35 2.47
CA VAL A 97 -10.59 4.65 1.79
C VAL A 97 -9.47 3.86 2.44
N ARG A 98 -8.77 3.04 1.67
CA ARG A 98 -7.63 2.24 2.13
C ARG A 98 -6.34 2.59 1.42
N LEU A 99 -5.24 2.52 2.16
CA LEU A 99 -3.88 2.63 1.66
C LEU A 99 -3.16 1.28 1.79
N ASN A 100 -2.63 0.76 0.68
CA ASN A 100 -1.64 -0.33 0.69
C ASN A 100 -0.25 0.28 0.48
N THR A 101 0.66 0.09 1.44
CA THR A 101 1.97 0.75 1.46
C THR A 101 3.09 -0.19 1.89
N ASN A 102 4.31 0.12 1.49
CA ASN A 102 5.52 -0.52 2.01
C ASN A 102 5.92 0.02 3.40
N GLY A 103 5.25 1.08 3.90
CA GLY A 103 5.49 1.67 5.22
C GLY A 103 6.74 2.56 5.30
N LEU A 104 7.29 3.00 4.17
CA LEU A 104 8.50 3.84 4.13
C LEU A 104 8.19 5.33 3.89
N ALA A 105 6.96 5.75 4.14
CA ALA A 105 6.51 7.12 3.89
C ALA A 105 7.39 8.17 4.59
N ASP A 106 7.79 7.93 5.83
CA ASP A 106 8.66 8.84 6.59
C ASP A 106 10.06 8.98 5.97
N LEU A 107 10.63 7.89 5.45
CA LEU A 107 11.91 7.92 4.76
C LEU A 107 11.82 8.57 3.37
N ILE A 108 10.68 8.45 2.71
CA ILE A 108 10.42 9.10 1.42
C ILE A 108 10.31 10.60 1.60
N ALA A 109 9.53 11.03 2.61
CA ALA A 109 9.27 12.44 2.89
C ALA A 109 10.40 13.14 3.66
N GLY A 110 11.23 12.37 4.41
CA GLY A 110 12.24 12.92 5.31
C GLY A 110 11.69 13.47 6.62
N GLU A 111 10.41 13.18 6.93
CA GLU A 111 9.69 13.63 8.12
C GLU A 111 8.59 12.65 8.54
N PRO A 112 8.06 12.72 9.78
CA PRO A 112 6.92 11.91 10.20
C PRO A 112 5.65 12.20 9.40
N THR A 113 5.03 11.17 8.82
CA THR A 113 3.90 11.31 7.89
C THR A 113 2.58 10.74 8.41
N ALA A 114 2.62 9.86 9.41
CA ALA A 114 1.46 9.09 9.88
C ALA A 114 0.23 9.96 10.23
N ALA A 115 0.45 11.12 10.85
CA ALA A 115 -0.62 12.06 11.22
C ALA A 115 -1.37 12.65 10.01
N ARG A 116 -0.75 12.68 8.83
CA ARG A 116 -1.34 13.21 7.60
C ARG A 116 -2.49 12.36 7.07
N LEU A 117 -2.57 11.08 7.49
CA LEU A 117 -3.63 10.16 7.09
C LEU A 117 -4.89 10.25 7.97
N LYS A 118 -4.83 11.07 9.03
CA LYS A 118 -5.95 11.22 9.96
C LYS A 118 -7.19 11.80 9.29
N GLY A 119 -8.31 11.08 9.41
CA GLY A 119 -9.62 11.54 8.93
C GLY A 119 -9.87 11.38 7.44
N CYS A 120 -8.84 11.01 6.65
CA CYS A 120 -8.99 10.79 5.21
C CYS A 120 -8.75 9.32 4.78
N VAL A 121 -8.08 8.52 5.61
CA VAL A 121 -7.86 7.09 5.37
C VAL A 121 -8.48 6.27 6.49
N ASP A 122 -9.29 5.27 6.14
CA ASP A 122 -9.99 4.40 7.11
C ASP A 122 -9.18 3.15 7.44
N ALA A 123 -8.36 2.67 6.50
CA ALA A 123 -7.55 1.47 6.68
C ALA A 123 -6.17 1.59 6.04
N VAL A 124 -5.13 1.09 6.72
CA VAL A 124 -3.78 0.99 6.18
C VAL A 124 -3.30 -0.47 6.23
N SER A 125 -2.84 -0.98 5.08
CA SER A 125 -2.20 -2.29 4.97
C SER A 125 -0.72 -2.11 4.70
N VAL A 126 0.13 -2.38 5.70
CA VAL A 126 1.59 -2.23 5.61
C VAL A 126 2.23 -3.56 5.21
N SER A 127 3.12 -3.54 4.24
CA SER A 127 3.84 -4.71 3.73
C SER A 127 5.05 -5.06 4.62
N LEU A 128 4.85 -5.98 5.60
CA LEU A 128 5.92 -6.49 6.47
C LEU A 128 6.88 -7.39 5.69
N ASN A 129 6.33 -8.35 4.96
CA ASN A 129 6.98 -9.29 4.04
C ASN A 129 8.03 -10.24 4.65
N ALA A 130 8.69 -9.90 5.75
CA ALA A 130 9.67 -10.76 6.42
C ALA A 130 9.73 -10.50 7.93
N SER A 131 10.13 -11.53 8.69
CA SER A 131 10.24 -11.47 10.15
C SER A 131 11.54 -10.84 10.63
N THR A 132 12.56 -10.72 9.75
CA THR A 132 13.86 -10.16 10.11
C THR A 132 14.30 -9.08 9.13
N ARG A 133 15.11 -8.12 9.63
CA ARG A 133 15.71 -7.04 8.83
C ARG A 133 16.52 -7.60 7.66
N GLN A 134 17.36 -8.63 7.93
CA GLN A 134 18.17 -9.24 6.89
C GLN A 134 17.29 -9.79 5.77
N ARG A 135 16.30 -10.62 6.11
CA ARG A 135 15.40 -11.23 5.13
C ARG A 135 14.58 -10.19 4.38
N TYR A 136 14.10 -9.15 5.07
CA TYR A 136 13.40 -8.02 4.45
C TYR A 136 14.28 -7.35 3.38
N CYS A 137 15.53 -7.01 3.71
CA CYS A 137 16.46 -6.39 2.75
C CYS A 137 16.75 -7.30 1.55
N GLU A 138 16.87 -8.62 1.75
CA GLU A 138 17.10 -9.59 0.68
C GLU A 138 15.93 -9.66 -0.32
N ILE A 139 14.69 -9.64 0.16
CA ILE A 139 13.51 -9.85 -0.69
C ILE A 139 12.85 -8.56 -1.16
N CYS A 140 12.85 -7.48 -0.35
CA CYS A 140 12.25 -6.20 -0.71
C CYS A 140 13.23 -5.23 -1.38
N ARG A 141 14.54 -5.38 -1.14
CA ARG A 141 15.62 -4.55 -1.72
C ARG A 141 15.31 -3.05 -1.65
N PRO A 142 15.11 -2.50 -0.44
CA PRO A 142 14.76 -1.09 -0.29
C PRO A 142 15.98 -0.19 -0.57
N ARG A 143 15.76 0.96 -1.22
CA ARG A 143 16.83 1.93 -1.52
C ARG A 143 17.47 2.55 -0.28
N PHE A 144 16.72 2.57 0.85
CA PHE A 144 17.22 3.10 2.13
C PHE A 144 17.99 2.05 2.97
N GLY A 145 18.18 0.84 2.42
CA GLY A 145 18.97 -0.20 3.10
C GLY A 145 18.31 -0.74 4.37
N ALA A 146 19.15 -1.07 5.36
CA ALA A 146 18.73 -1.79 6.57
C ALA A 146 17.78 -0.99 7.47
N GLU A 147 17.84 0.34 7.46
CA GLU A 147 16.95 1.20 8.27
C GLU A 147 15.48 1.10 7.85
N SER A 148 15.22 0.67 6.61
CA SER A 148 13.85 0.52 6.07
C SER A 148 12.98 -0.40 6.90
N TYR A 149 13.54 -1.48 7.45
CA TYR A 149 12.78 -2.42 8.27
C TYR A 149 12.28 -1.77 9.55
N ASP A 150 13.15 -1.05 10.25
CA ASP A 150 12.77 -0.38 11.50
C ASP A 150 11.85 0.81 11.24
N ALA A 151 12.07 1.53 10.13
CA ALA A 151 11.19 2.64 9.71
C ALA A 151 9.77 2.15 9.43
N MET A 152 9.61 1.03 8.71
CA MET A 152 8.32 0.42 8.44
C MET A 152 7.61 -0.01 9.73
N LEU A 153 8.31 -0.59 10.70
CA LEU A 153 7.73 -0.95 11.99
C LEU A 153 7.33 0.29 12.80
N ARG A 154 8.16 1.34 12.83
CA ARG A 154 7.83 2.62 13.48
C ARG A 154 6.61 3.26 12.83
N PHE A 155 6.57 3.38 11.51
CA PHE A 155 5.40 3.91 10.78
C PHE A 155 4.13 3.13 11.14
N THR A 156 4.19 1.79 11.18
CA THR A 156 3.05 0.95 11.56
C THR A 156 2.57 1.27 12.98
N SER A 157 3.49 1.43 13.93
CA SER A 157 3.15 1.81 15.31
C SER A 157 2.51 3.19 15.40
N GLU A 158 3.03 4.17 14.65
CA GLU A 158 2.52 5.55 14.70
C GLU A 158 1.19 5.70 13.97
N VAL A 159 1.02 5.09 12.80
CA VAL A 159 -0.22 5.26 12.00
C VAL A 159 -1.47 4.72 12.71
N ARG A 160 -1.33 3.73 13.60
CA ARG A 160 -2.43 3.24 14.46
C ARG A 160 -3.05 4.29 15.36
N ARG A 161 -2.35 5.38 15.64
CA ARG A 161 -2.86 6.49 16.45
C ARG A 161 -3.82 7.39 15.68
N PHE A 162 -3.83 7.29 14.36
CA PHE A 162 -4.52 8.21 13.48
C PHE A 162 -5.51 7.54 12.53
N VAL A 163 -5.32 6.25 12.24
CA VAL A 163 -6.15 5.48 11.29
C VAL A 163 -6.87 4.36 12.04
N PRO A 164 -8.21 4.19 11.82
CA PRO A 164 -9.03 3.24 12.56
C PRO A 164 -8.60 1.78 12.41
N GLU A 165 -8.20 1.36 11.19
CA GLU A 165 -7.78 -0.01 10.92
C GLU A 165 -6.35 -0.03 10.35
N VAL A 166 -5.47 -0.77 11.03
CA VAL A 166 -4.11 -1.02 10.54
C VAL A 166 -3.81 -2.51 10.59
N VAL A 167 -3.39 -3.05 9.46
CA VAL A 167 -2.96 -4.44 9.32
C VAL A 167 -1.56 -4.49 8.71
N MET A 168 -0.80 -5.52 9.01
CA MET A 168 0.40 -5.85 8.26
C MET A 168 0.16 -7.04 7.35
N SER A 169 0.90 -7.13 6.26
CA SER A 169 0.77 -8.23 5.32
C SER A 169 2.11 -8.82 4.91
N ILE A 170 2.09 -10.10 4.60
CA ILE A 170 3.19 -10.81 3.93
C ILE A 170 2.68 -11.48 2.66
N VAL A 171 3.56 -11.64 1.68
CA VAL A 171 3.31 -12.48 0.51
C VAL A 171 3.96 -13.83 0.76
N ALA A 172 3.14 -14.87 0.92
CA ALA A 172 3.59 -16.24 1.12
C ALA A 172 3.58 -17.02 -0.19
N THR A 173 4.65 -17.75 -0.43
CA THR A 173 4.77 -18.76 -1.49
C THR A 173 4.68 -20.16 -0.87
N PRO A 174 4.52 -21.23 -1.68
CA PRO A 174 4.60 -22.59 -1.15
C PRO A 174 5.94 -22.92 -0.45
N ALA A 175 6.99 -22.15 -0.74
CA ALA A 175 8.31 -22.29 -0.10
C ALA A 175 8.48 -21.42 1.16
N THR A 176 7.48 -20.63 1.56
CA THR A 176 7.55 -19.81 2.77
C THR A 176 7.34 -20.71 3.99
N PRO A 177 8.33 -20.86 4.90
CA PRO A 177 8.17 -21.73 6.07
C PRO A 177 7.09 -21.20 7.02
N GLU A 178 6.36 -22.10 7.69
CA GLU A 178 5.37 -21.73 8.71
C GLU A 178 6.02 -20.96 9.89
N SER A 179 7.27 -21.28 10.22
CA SER A 179 8.05 -20.53 11.22
C SER A 179 8.23 -19.05 10.88
N GLU A 180 8.37 -18.71 9.58
CA GLU A 180 8.44 -17.32 9.12
C GLU A 180 7.09 -16.62 9.30
N VAL A 181 5.99 -17.30 8.95
CA VAL A 181 4.63 -16.78 9.15
C VAL A 181 4.35 -16.54 10.63
N SER A 182 4.73 -17.51 11.49
CA SER A 182 4.56 -17.39 12.95
C SER A 182 5.38 -16.23 13.52
N ALA A 183 6.64 -16.08 13.12
CA ALA A 183 7.47 -14.95 13.55
C ALA A 183 6.91 -13.59 13.09
N CYS A 184 6.36 -13.51 11.88
CA CYS A 184 5.66 -12.30 11.41
C CYS A 184 4.39 -12.04 12.25
N ARG A 185 3.67 -13.07 12.67
CA ARG A 185 2.49 -12.92 13.54
C ARG A 185 2.86 -12.35 14.90
N GLU A 186 3.92 -12.85 15.52
CA GLU A 186 4.44 -12.31 16.79
C GLU A 186 4.83 -10.82 16.69
N ILE A 187 5.43 -10.40 15.57
CA ILE A 187 5.72 -8.98 15.31
C ILE A 187 4.42 -8.17 15.29
N CYS A 188 3.42 -8.64 14.56
CA CYS A 188 2.13 -7.97 14.47
C CYS A 188 1.43 -7.88 15.83
N GLU A 189 1.47 -8.94 16.63
CA GLU A 189 0.92 -8.97 18.00
C GLU A 189 1.61 -7.95 18.90
N ARG A 190 2.94 -7.86 18.87
CA ARG A 190 3.68 -6.83 19.64
C ARG A 190 3.33 -5.41 19.21
N LEU A 191 3.05 -5.19 17.93
CA LEU A 191 2.59 -3.91 17.39
C LEU A 191 1.08 -3.70 17.62
N GLY A 192 0.33 -4.72 18.09
CA GLY A 192 -1.11 -4.69 18.28
C GLY A 192 -1.90 -4.54 16.96
N VAL A 193 -1.42 -5.13 15.87
CA VAL A 193 -2.08 -5.19 14.57
C VAL A 193 -2.28 -6.64 14.13
N LYS A 194 -3.16 -6.87 13.14
CA LYS A 194 -3.38 -8.21 12.58
C LYS A 194 -2.39 -8.49 11.45
N LEU A 195 -1.98 -9.75 11.30
CA LEU A 195 -1.26 -10.23 10.13
C LEU A 195 -2.24 -10.74 9.06
N ARG A 196 -2.09 -10.26 7.82
CA ARG A 196 -2.75 -10.79 6.64
C ARG A 196 -1.74 -11.55 5.77
N VAL A 197 -1.94 -12.84 5.61
CA VAL A 197 -1.12 -13.66 4.70
C VAL A 197 -1.77 -13.63 3.31
N ARG A 198 -1.03 -13.17 2.31
CA ARG A 198 -1.46 -13.13 0.90
C ARG A 198 -0.72 -14.21 0.13
N THR A 199 -1.45 -14.95 -0.70
CA THR A 199 -0.83 -15.91 -1.62
C THR A 199 -0.09 -15.16 -2.73
N TYR A 200 1.11 -15.63 -3.07
CA TYR A 200 1.85 -15.15 -4.22
C TYR A 200 1.06 -15.43 -5.51
N ILE A 201 0.94 -14.45 -6.36
CA ILE A 201 0.33 -14.54 -7.69
C ILE A 201 1.47 -14.50 -8.71
N LYS A 202 1.51 -15.52 -9.56
CA LYS A 202 2.47 -15.58 -10.70
C LYS A 202 2.03 -14.63 -11.78
#